data_19f8eae7b37958a485eb7a046f2fa11e
#
_entry.id   19f8eae7b37958a485eb7a046f2fa11e
#
_cell.length_a   1.000
_cell.length_b   1.000
_cell.length_c   1.000
_cell.angle_alpha   90.00
_cell.angle_beta   90.00
_cell.angle_gamma   90.00
#
_symmetry.space_group_name_H-M   'P 1'
#
loop_
_entity.id
_entity.type
_entity.pdbx_description
1 polymer ?
#
loop_
_entity_poly.entity_id
_entity_poly.type
_entity_poly.pdbx_seq_one_letter_code
_entity_poly.pdbx_strand_id
1 'polypeptide(L)'
;GQNSNMHLTEALIAAFAVTKDTMFLQKAEEIAYLIIDRHARSAQWRVPEHFDGNWEVDLDYSGDPMFRPAGTTPGHALEWSRLLIELYQAGEKRHSWLVEAAEQLFLNACQTGWCRDKGGFYYTLDWQNMPLQRKCLWWPCAEGIAAAATLQQVSDRVEFAQWYRRIWQFSAIYLIDHMRGGWFAELDQNLKPDETIFEGKPDLYHAVQACLISLQSGAKASL
;
A
#
# COMPACT_ATOMS: atom_id res chain seq x y z
N GLY A 1 -1.44 -16.62 0.82
CA GLY A 1 -0.87 -15.44 0.18
C GLY A 1 -0.61 -14.30 1.15
N GLN A 2 0.12 -13.29 0.73
CA GLN A 2 0.46 -12.16 1.62
C GLN A 2 -0.76 -11.29 1.95
N ASN A 3 -1.71 -11.10 1.01
CA ASN A 3 -2.85 -10.19 1.17
C ASN A 3 -3.67 -10.47 2.45
N SER A 4 -4.07 -11.72 2.69
CA SER A 4 -4.78 -12.09 3.92
C SER A 4 -3.95 -11.91 5.18
N ASN A 5 -2.63 -12.09 5.11
CA ASN A 5 -1.73 -11.86 6.24
C ASN A 5 -1.55 -10.36 6.52
N MET A 6 -1.54 -9.52 5.49
CA MET A 6 -1.51 -8.07 5.60
C MET A 6 -2.75 -7.53 6.33
N HIS A 7 -3.94 -7.90 5.88
CA HIS A 7 -5.18 -7.51 6.56
C HIS A 7 -5.33 -8.12 7.95
N LEU A 8 -4.79 -9.33 8.19
CA LEU A 8 -4.74 -9.89 9.54
C LEU A 8 -3.82 -9.05 10.44
N THR A 9 -2.68 -8.58 9.94
CA THR A 9 -1.78 -7.68 10.68
C THR A 9 -2.51 -6.38 11.07
N GLU A 10 -3.23 -5.77 10.16
CA GLU A 10 -4.05 -4.58 10.44
C GLU A 10 -5.10 -4.85 11.52
N ALA A 11 -5.84 -5.95 11.39
CA ALA A 11 -6.84 -6.36 12.37
C ALA A 11 -6.23 -6.61 13.76
N LEU A 12 -5.04 -7.20 13.84
CA LEU A 12 -4.32 -7.43 15.08
C LEU A 12 -3.85 -6.13 15.73
N ILE A 13 -3.36 -5.17 14.95
CA ILE A 13 -3.01 -3.82 15.46
C ILE A 13 -4.26 -3.13 16.03
N ALA A 14 -5.38 -3.18 15.32
CA ALA A 14 -6.65 -2.62 15.78
C ALA A 14 -7.16 -3.32 17.06
N ALA A 15 -7.08 -4.65 17.14
CA ALA A 15 -7.43 -5.41 18.33
C ALA A 15 -6.58 -5.01 19.54
N PHE A 16 -5.26 -4.86 19.35
CA PHE A 16 -4.36 -4.35 20.40
C PHE A 16 -4.75 -2.93 20.84
N ALA A 17 -5.08 -2.05 19.89
CA ALA A 17 -5.45 -0.67 20.23
C ALA A 17 -6.65 -0.59 21.18
N VAL A 18 -7.60 -1.54 21.05
CA VAL A 18 -8.81 -1.60 21.90
C VAL A 18 -8.57 -2.39 23.19
N THR A 19 -7.97 -3.59 23.09
CA THR A 19 -7.88 -4.55 24.21
C THR A 19 -6.67 -4.34 25.11
N LYS A 20 -5.60 -3.74 24.54
CA LYS A 20 -4.27 -3.67 25.15
C LYS A 20 -3.61 -5.02 25.41
N ASP A 21 -4.15 -6.10 24.86
CA ASP A 21 -3.54 -7.42 24.96
C ASP A 21 -2.35 -7.52 23.98
N THR A 22 -1.15 -7.63 24.55
CA THR A 22 0.11 -7.67 23.82
C THR A 22 0.27 -8.90 22.92
N MET A 23 -0.55 -9.96 23.12
CA MET A 23 -0.57 -11.12 22.23
C MET A 23 -0.90 -10.72 20.79
N PHE A 24 -1.84 -9.79 20.58
CA PHE A 24 -2.18 -9.30 19.24
C PHE A 24 -1.00 -8.60 18.57
N LEU A 25 -0.29 -7.77 19.32
CA LEU A 25 0.88 -7.06 18.79
C LEU A 25 2.01 -8.03 18.42
N GLN A 26 2.29 -9.04 19.28
CA GLN A 26 3.29 -10.06 19.00
C GLN A 26 2.96 -10.85 17.71
N LYS A 27 1.69 -11.20 17.51
CA LYS A 27 1.26 -11.89 16.29
C LYS A 27 1.39 -11.01 15.04
N ALA A 28 1.09 -9.73 15.14
CA ALA A 28 1.30 -8.78 14.05
C ALA A 28 2.79 -8.66 13.69
N GLU A 29 3.68 -8.61 14.70
CA GLU A 29 5.13 -8.58 14.51
C GLU A 29 5.67 -9.86 13.85
N GLU A 30 5.19 -11.04 14.27
CA GLU A 30 5.56 -12.32 13.66
C GLU A 30 5.21 -12.39 12.17
N ILE A 31 4.01 -11.92 11.80
CA ILE A 31 3.56 -11.88 10.40
C ILE A 31 4.39 -10.86 9.61
N ALA A 32 4.59 -9.67 10.13
CA ALA A 32 5.39 -8.63 9.49
C ALA A 32 6.85 -9.10 9.29
N TYR A 33 7.44 -9.76 10.28
CA TYR A 33 8.78 -10.33 10.16
C TYR A 33 8.86 -11.37 9.03
N LEU A 34 7.90 -12.30 8.96
CA LEU A 34 7.87 -13.33 7.93
C LEU A 34 7.74 -12.73 6.53
N ILE A 35 6.72 -11.91 6.32
CA ILE A 35 6.39 -11.41 4.97
C ILE A 35 7.40 -10.34 4.53
N ILE A 36 7.77 -9.43 5.41
CA ILE A 36 8.54 -8.25 5.03
C ILE A 36 10.04 -8.45 5.29
N ASP A 37 10.44 -8.76 6.53
CA ASP A 37 11.87 -8.82 6.83
C ASP A 37 12.54 -10.03 6.19
N ARG A 38 11.89 -11.19 6.21
CA ARG A 38 12.43 -12.41 5.59
C ARG A 38 12.28 -12.38 4.07
N HIS A 39 11.05 -12.18 3.54
CA HIS A 39 10.79 -12.37 2.11
C HIS A 39 10.93 -11.08 1.29
N ALA A 40 10.26 -9.99 1.64
CA ALA A 40 10.35 -8.78 0.83
C ALA A 40 11.75 -8.17 0.83
N ARG A 41 12.47 -8.17 1.97
CA ARG A 41 13.85 -7.72 2.07
C ARG A 41 14.77 -8.50 1.14
N SER A 42 14.68 -9.85 1.14
CA SER A 42 15.47 -10.71 0.26
C SER A 42 15.13 -10.55 -1.23
N ALA A 43 13.90 -10.14 -1.53
CA ALA A 43 13.40 -9.85 -2.86
C ALA A 43 13.61 -8.37 -3.28
N GLN A 44 14.56 -7.65 -2.67
CA GLN A 44 14.84 -6.24 -2.93
C GLN A 44 13.60 -5.35 -2.68
N TRP A 45 12.90 -5.59 -1.57
CA TRP A 45 11.71 -4.87 -1.14
C TRP A 45 10.49 -5.00 -2.07
N ARG A 46 10.43 -6.08 -2.84
CA ARG A 46 9.23 -6.49 -3.56
C ARG A 46 8.44 -7.46 -2.69
N VAL A 47 7.19 -7.13 -2.41
CA VAL A 47 6.33 -7.99 -1.58
C VAL A 47 5.78 -9.11 -2.45
N PRO A 48 6.15 -10.39 -2.21
CA PRO A 48 5.62 -11.52 -2.97
C PRO A 48 4.13 -11.72 -2.67
N GLU A 49 3.31 -11.90 -3.71
CA GLU A 49 1.86 -12.12 -3.51
C GLU A 49 1.55 -13.53 -3.04
N HIS A 50 2.32 -14.53 -3.45
CA HIS A 50 2.03 -15.94 -3.21
C HIS A 50 3.22 -16.71 -2.70
N PHE A 51 2.92 -17.70 -1.86
CA PHE A 51 3.89 -18.63 -1.25
C PHE A 51 3.35 -20.06 -1.39
N ASP A 52 4.25 -21.02 -1.42
CA ASP A 52 3.94 -22.44 -1.35
C ASP A 52 3.57 -22.89 0.09
N GLY A 53 3.36 -24.19 0.29
CA GLY A 53 3.04 -24.76 1.59
C GLY A 53 4.16 -24.69 2.63
N ASN A 54 5.39 -24.38 2.23
CA ASN A 54 6.57 -24.23 3.09
C ASN A 54 6.94 -22.76 3.33
N TRP A 55 6.10 -21.83 2.91
CA TRP A 55 6.37 -20.40 2.93
C TRP A 55 7.55 -19.96 2.05
N GLU A 56 7.88 -20.72 1.00
CA GLU A 56 8.79 -20.25 -0.02
C GLU A 56 8.00 -19.48 -1.11
N VAL A 57 8.65 -18.46 -1.71
CA VAL A 57 7.99 -17.62 -2.71
C VAL A 57 7.64 -18.43 -3.94
N ASP A 58 6.36 -18.45 -4.32
CA ASP A 58 5.89 -19.10 -5.54
C ASP A 58 6.07 -18.17 -6.75
N LEU A 59 7.23 -18.27 -7.39
CA LEU A 59 7.58 -17.44 -8.55
C LEU A 59 6.81 -17.80 -9.82
N ASP A 60 6.31 -19.03 -9.88
CA ASP A 60 5.58 -19.57 -11.04
C ASP A 60 4.06 -19.45 -10.87
N TYR A 61 3.61 -18.81 -9.79
CA TYR A 61 2.19 -18.63 -9.53
C TYR A 61 1.48 -17.96 -10.71
N SER A 62 0.37 -18.57 -11.13
CA SER A 62 -0.50 -18.07 -12.17
C SER A 62 -1.96 -18.18 -11.72
N GLY A 63 -2.58 -17.05 -11.47
CA GLY A 63 -3.97 -16.94 -11.03
C GLY A 63 -4.74 -15.89 -11.81
N ASP A 64 -5.90 -15.52 -11.29
CA ASP A 64 -6.68 -14.44 -11.86
C ASP A 64 -5.89 -13.11 -11.78
N PRO A 65 -5.70 -12.41 -12.92
CA PRO A 65 -4.83 -11.22 -12.97
C PRO A 65 -5.36 -10.03 -12.17
N MET A 66 -6.63 -10.03 -11.75
CA MET A 66 -7.22 -8.97 -10.95
C MET A 66 -7.40 -9.33 -9.47
N PHE A 67 -7.86 -10.55 -9.18
CA PHE A 67 -8.23 -10.91 -7.81
C PHE A 67 -7.21 -11.83 -7.13
N ARG A 68 -6.33 -12.46 -7.88
CA ARG A 68 -5.22 -13.28 -7.40
C ARG A 68 -4.02 -13.13 -8.32
N PRO A 69 -3.45 -11.91 -8.42
CA PRO A 69 -2.42 -11.62 -9.41
C PRO A 69 -1.11 -12.35 -9.11
N ALA A 70 -0.39 -12.67 -10.19
CA ALA A 70 1.00 -13.08 -10.11
C ALA A 70 1.92 -11.88 -9.84
N GLY A 71 3.17 -12.15 -9.44
CA GLY A 71 4.20 -11.14 -9.27
C GLY A 71 4.05 -10.33 -7.99
N THR A 72 4.05 -9.01 -8.13
CA THR A 72 4.01 -8.05 -7.01
C THR A 72 2.99 -6.95 -7.27
N THR A 73 2.41 -6.41 -6.20
CA THR A 73 1.42 -5.34 -6.28
C THR A 73 1.95 -4.09 -5.57
N PRO A 74 2.29 -3.01 -6.29
CA PRO A 74 2.79 -1.78 -5.67
C PRO A 74 1.87 -1.24 -4.56
N GLY A 75 0.55 -1.34 -4.74
CA GLY A 75 -0.43 -0.94 -3.73
C GLY A 75 -0.27 -1.70 -2.41
N HIS A 76 -0.03 -3.01 -2.44
CA HIS A 76 0.21 -3.80 -1.24
C HIS A 76 1.53 -3.43 -0.54
N ALA A 77 2.57 -3.09 -1.30
CA ALA A 77 3.81 -2.60 -0.71
C ALA A 77 3.61 -1.25 0.00
N LEU A 78 2.76 -0.37 -0.54
CA LEU A 78 2.39 0.89 0.09
C LEU A 78 1.55 0.67 1.36
N GLU A 79 0.59 -0.24 1.32
CA GLU A 79 -0.22 -0.61 2.48
C GLU A 79 0.63 -1.23 3.59
N TRP A 80 1.51 -2.17 3.27
CA TRP A 80 2.50 -2.70 4.21
C TRP A 80 3.38 -1.60 4.81
N SER A 81 3.84 -0.63 4.01
CA SER A 81 4.62 0.50 4.50
C SER A 81 3.89 1.27 5.60
N ARG A 82 2.60 1.54 5.43
CA ARG A 82 1.75 2.15 6.45
C ARG A 82 1.65 1.28 7.70
N LEU A 83 1.28 0.01 7.53
CA LEU A 83 1.07 -0.93 8.64
C LEU A 83 2.32 -1.14 9.50
N LEU A 84 3.51 -1.14 8.88
CA LEU A 84 4.77 -1.25 9.62
C LEU A 84 5.01 -0.03 10.54
N ILE A 85 4.65 1.17 10.13
CA ILE A 85 4.77 2.34 10.99
C ILE A 85 3.71 2.32 12.10
N GLU A 86 2.49 1.90 11.81
CA GLU A 86 1.45 1.71 12.84
C GLU A 86 1.90 0.66 13.87
N LEU A 87 2.47 -0.45 13.42
CA LEU A 87 3.04 -1.48 14.28
C LEU A 87 4.21 -0.95 15.13
N TYR A 88 5.11 -0.18 14.52
CA TYR A 88 6.22 0.47 15.22
C TYR A 88 5.73 1.42 16.33
N GLN A 89 4.71 2.23 16.04
CA GLN A 89 4.12 3.14 17.01
C GLN A 89 3.39 2.38 18.13
N ALA A 90 2.61 1.35 17.78
CA ALA A 90 1.91 0.50 18.73
C ALA A 90 2.88 -0.27 19.65
N GLY A 91 4.03 -0.71 19.12
CA GLY A 91 5.10 -1.38 19.82
C GLY A 91 6.04 -0.46 20.62
N GLU A 92 5.64 0.79 20.91
CA GLU A 92 6.44 1.77 21.65
C GLU A 92 7.82 2.03 21.01
N LYS A 93 7.89 1.96 19.68
CA LYS A 93 9.08 2.27 18.87
C LYS A 93 10.29 1.35 19.11
N ARG A 94 10.05 0.11 19.58
CA ARG A 94 11.13 -0.82 19.95
C ARG A 94 11.92 -1.38 18.77
N HIS A 95 11.28 -1.60 17.62
CA HIS A 95 11.87 -2.32 16.49
C HIS A 95 12.14 -1.38 15.31
N SER A 96 13.33 -0.78 15.28
CA SER A 96 13.72 0.19 14.23
C SER A 96 13.72 -0.36 12.81
N TRP A 97 13.84 -1.70 12.63
CA TRP A 97 13.76 -2.34 11.32
C TRP A 97 12.41 -2.11 10.63
N LEU A 98 11.34 -1.90 11.41
CA LEU A 98 10.00 -1.61 10.88
C LEU A 98 9.98 -0.29 10.10
N VAL A 99 10.68 0.73 10.60
CA VAL A 99 10.78 2.02 9.92
C VAL A 99 11.61 1.90 8.64
N GLU A 100 12.79 1.25 8.74
CA GLU A 100 13.64 0.99 7.56
C GLU A 100 12.85 0.24 6.48
N ALA A 101 12.18 -0.84 6.85
CA ALA A 101 11.39 -1.63 5.91
C ALA A 101 10.24 -0.81 5.29
N ALA A 102 9.52 -0.03 6.08
CA ALA A 102 8.45 0.84 5.60
C ALA A 102 8.94 1.86 4.56
N GLU A 103 10.08 2.52 4.83
CA GLU A 103 10.71 3.46 3.90
C GLU A 103 11.10 2.79 2.58
N GLN A 104 11.73 1.61 2.66
CA GLN A 104 12.19 0.88 1.49
C GLN A 104 11.03 0.36 0.63
N LEU A 105 9.98 -0.18 1.25
CA LEU A 105 8.77 -0.62 0.55
C LEU A 105 8.11 0.54 -0.18
N PHE A 106 7.93 1.67 0.50
CA PHE A 106 7.34 2.87 -0.10
C PHE A 106 8.14 3.37 -1.30
N LEU A 107 9.44 3.54 -1.13
CA LEU A 107 10.30 4.07 -2.19
C LEU A 107 10.39 3.10 -3.37
N ASN A 108 10.50 1.81 -3.12
CA ASN A 108 10.49 0.80 -4.18
C ASN A 108 9.18 0.83 -4.96
N ALA A 109 8.03 0.83 -4.27
CA ALA A 109 6.70 0.90 -4.91
C ALA A 109 6.55 2.17 -5.77
N CYS A 110 7.00 3.32 -5.26
CA CYS A 110 6.97 4.58 -6.01
C CYS A 110 7.92 4.58 -7.21
N GLN A 111 9.09 3.99 -7.07
CA GLN A 111 10.10 3.96 -8.13
C GLN A 111 9.72 3.02 -9.27
N THR A 112 9.18 1.85 -8.95
CA THR A 112 8.89 0.78 -9.91
C THR A 112 7.44 0.78 -10.37
N GLY A 113 6.51 1.11 -9.48
CA GLY A 113 5.06 1.02 -9.73
C GLY A 113 4.42 2.29 -10.29
N TRP A 114 5.02 3.47 -10.13
CA TRP A 114 4.45 4.71 -10.64
C TRP A 114 4.64 4.87 -12.15
N CYS A 115 3.54 5.08 -12.88
CA CYS A 115 3.60 5.38 -14.31
C CYS A 115 4.18 6.78 -14.53
N ARG A 116 5.40 6.86 -15.07
CA ARG A 116 6.12 8.15 -15.22
C ARG A 116 5.48 9.08 -16.23
N ASP A 117 4.87 8.52 -17.28
CA ASP A 117 4.31 9.30 -18.39
C ASP A 117 2.93 9.90 -18.06
N LYS A 118 2.10 9.15 -17.33
CA LYS A 118 0.70 9.50 -17.10
C LYS A 118 0.36 9.76 -15.64
N GLY A 119 1.18 9.28 -14.71
CA GLY A 119 0.85 9.22 -13.29
C GLY A 119 0.00 7.99 -12.93
N GLY A 120 -0.29 7.84 -11.62
CA GLY A 120 -0.96 6.69 -11.07
C GLY A 120 -0.06 5.45 -10.97
N PHE A 121 -0.50 4.47 -10.18
CA PHE A 121 0.23 3.23 -10.02
C PHE A 121 -0.27 2.17 -11.00
N TYR A 122 0.64 1.41 -11.60
CA TYR A 122 0.29 0.13 -12.22
C TYR A 122 -0.26 -0.80 -11.16
N TYR A 123 -1.24 -1.61 -11.53
CA TYR A 123 -1.85 -2.53 -10.58
C TYR A 123 -0.85 -3.61 -10.16
N THR A 124 -0.25 -4.33 -11.12
CA THR A 124 0.71 -5.40 -10.83
C THR A 124 1.95 -5.32 -11.71
N LEU A 125 3.06 -5.83 -11.17
CA LEU A 125 4.35 -5.92 -11.83
C LEU A 125 4.85 -7.37 -11.80
N ASP A 126 5.62 -7.75 -12.83
CA ASP A 126 6.39 -8.98 -12.78
C ASP A 126 7.67 -8.85 -11.94
N TRP A 127 8.43 -9.93 -11.84
CA TRP A 127 9.68 -9.95 -11.07
C TRP A 127 10.80 -9.12 -11.69
N GLN A 128 10.65 -8.61 -12.90
CA GLN A 128 11.53 -7.67 -13.58
C GLN A 128 11.02 -6.22 -13.48
N ASN A 129 10.00 -5.97 -12.66
CA ASN A 129 9.31 -4.69 -12.50
C ASN A 129 8.62 -4.19 -13.78
N MET A 130 8.27 -5.09 -14.70
CA MET A 130 7.50 -4.73 -15.88
C MET A 130 5.99 -4.84 -15.56
N PRO A 131 5.18 -3.87 -16.01
CA PRO A 131 3.75 -3.90 -15.75
C PRO A 131 3.05 -5.11 -16.38
N LEU A 132 2.47 -5.99 -15.54
CA LEU A 132 1.60 -7.08 -15.97
C LEU A 132 0.18 -6.57 -16.18
N GLN A 133 -0.38 -5.87 -15.20
CA GLN A 133 -1.68 -5.22 -15.30
C GLN A 133 -1.51 -3.71 -15.18
N ARG A 134 -1.86 -3.02 -16.28
CA ARG A 134 -1.65 -1.55 -16.40
C ARG A 134 -2.82 -0.71 -15.91
N LYS A 135 -3.90 -1.33 -15.43
CA LYS A 135 -5.03 -0.61 -14.84
C LYS A 135 -4.58 0.29 -13.71
N CYS A 136 -5.10 1.50 -13.68
CA CYS A 136 -4.92 2.42 -12.57
C CYS A 136 -6.17 2.36 -11.69
N LEU A 137 -6.00 1.81 -10.49
CA LEU A 137 -7.07 1.69 -9.51
C LEU A 137 -6.93 2.77 -8.42
N TRP A 138 -8.03 3.08 -7.74
CA TRP A 138 -8.09 4.10 -6.68
C TRP A 138 -7.26 3.73 -5.44
N TRP A 139 -7.36 2.45 -5.03
CA TRP A 139 -6.83 2.02 -3.74
C TRP A 139 -5.29 2.07 -3.64
N PRO A 140 -4.46 1.78 -4.67
CA PRO A 140 -3.03 1.98 -4.56
C PRO A 140 -2.64 3.45 -4.35
N CYS A 141 -3.42 4.39 -4.94
CA CYS A 141 -3.20 5.81 -4.69
C CYS A 141 -3.62 6.21 -3.27
N ALA A 142 -4.74 5.68 -2.77
CA ALA A 142 -5.17 5.91 -1.40
C ALA A 142 -4.14 5.39 -0.38
N GLU A 143 -3.64 4.15 -0.55
CA GLU A 143 -2.59 3.59 0.31
C GLU A 143 -1.27 4.36 0.18
N GLY A 144 -0.91 4.81 -1.01
CA GLY A 144 0.27 5.65 -1.21
C GLY A 144 0.19 6.99 -0.47
N ILE A 145 -0.98 7.62 -0.44
CA ILE A 145 -1.24 8.83 0.35
C ILE A 145 -1.10 8.54 1.84
N ALA A 146 -1.78 7.48 2.32
CA ALA A 146 -1.76 7.10 3.73
C ALA A 146 -0.34 6.76 4.21
N ALA A 147 0.39 5.94 3.45
CA ALA A 147 1.77 5.58 3.76
C ALA A 147 2.71 6.80 3.78
N ALA A 148 2.61 7.67 2.78
CA ALA A 148 3.43 8.89 2.75
C ALA A 148 3.13 9.83 3.94
N ALA A 149 1.87 9.97 4.33
CA ALA A 149 1.46 10.76 5.49
C ALA A 149 1.99 10.15 6.80
N THR A 150 1.93 8.83 6.94
CA THR A 150 2.40 8.11 8.12
C THR A 150 3.93 8.16 8.24
N LEU A 151 4.66 7.98 7.13
CA LEU A 151 6.12 8.07 7.09
C LEU A 151 6.64 9.46 7.50
N GLN A 152 5.94 10.54 7.15
CA GLN A 152 6.32 11.90 7.57
C GLN A 152 6.29 12.12 9.08
N GLN A 153 5.67 11.24 9.86
CA GLN A 153 5.65 11.32 11.34
C GLN A 153 6.92 10.74 11.97
N VAL A 154 7.68 9.92 11.25
CA VAL A 154 8.82 9.17 11.78
C VAL A 154 10.12 9.37 11.02
N SER A 155 10.08 10.09 9.90
CA SER A 155 11.22 10.32 9.01
C SER A 155 11.23 11.73 8.47
N ASP A 156 12.41 12.35 8.48
CA ASP A 156 12.63 13.72 7.97
C ASP A 156 12.92 13.76 6.46
N ARG A 157 12.78 12.63 5.76
CA ARG A 157 13.06 12.55 4.32
C ARG A 157 12.02 13.31 3.52
N VAL A 158 12.48 14.31 2.78
CA VAL A 158 11.61 15.20 1.98
C VAL A 158 10.86 14.47 0.86
N GLU A 159 11.36 13.29 0.43
CA GLU A 159 10.75 12.49 -0.61
C GLU A 159 9.32 12.06 -0.25
N PHE A 160 9.04 11.76 1.02
CA PHE A 160 7.69 11.36 1.45
C PHE A 160 6.69 12.50 1.30
N ALA A 161 7.08 13.72 1.64
CA ALA A 161 6.24 14.89 1.41
C ALA A 161 6.03 15.20 -0.08
N GLN A 162 7.06 14.97 -0.90
CA GLN A 162 6.96 15.15 -2.35
C GLN A 162 6.00 14.13 -2.99
N TRP A 163 6.12 12.85 -2.59
CA TRP A 163 5.24 11.80 -3.06
C TRP A 163 3.81 11.99 -2.57
N TYR A 164 3.61 12.38 -1.31
CA TYR A 164 2.30 12.70 -0.76
C TYR A 164 1.58 13.73 -1.64
N ARG A 165 2.23 14.84 -1.95
CA ARG A 165 1.65 15.87 -2.84
C ARG A 165 1.38 15.34 -4.24
N ARG A 166 2.33 14.62 -4.83
CA ARG A 166 2.20 14.06 -6.18
C ARG A 166 1.00 13.11 -6.30
N ILE A 167 0.85 12.19 -5.35
CA ILE A 167 -0.25 11.22 -5.38
C ILE A 167 -1.59 11.93 -5.14
N TRP A 168 -1.65 12.88 -4.20
CA TRP A 168 -2.84 13.70 -4.00
C TRP A 168 -3.24 14.51 -5.23
N GLN A 169 -2.29 15.16 -5.90
CA GLN A 169 -2.57 15.92 -7.13
C GLN A 169 -3.14 15.00 -8.22
N PHE A 170 -2.55 13.84 -8.41
CA PHE A 170 -3.07 12.86 -9.36
C PHE A 170 -4.49 12.41 -8.97
N SER A 171 -4.69 12.04 -7.72
CA SER A 171 -5.99 11.58 -7.23
C SER A 171 -7.07 12.65 -7.33
N ALA A 172 -6.74 13.90 -6.99
CA ALA A 172 -7.66 15.01 -7.09
C ALA A 172 -8.10 15.29 -8.52
N ILE A 173 -7.21 15.15 -9.49
CA ILE A 173 -7.51 15.42 -10.90
C ILE A 173 -8.30 14.28 -11.56
N TYR A 174 -7.93 13.03 -11.28
CA TYR A 174 -8.39 11.89 -12.07
C TYR A 174 -9.28 10.90 -11.31
N LEU A 175 -9.05 10.71 -10.00
CA LEU A 175 -9.76 9.70 -9.22
C LEU A 175 -10.94 10.25 -8.40
N ILE A 176 -10.91 11.52 -8.00
CA ILE A 176 -12.00 12.10 -7.22
C ILE A 176 -13.12 12.59 -8.14
N ASP A 177 -14.34 12.14 -7.89
CA ASP A 177 -15.54 12.64 -8.58
C ASP A 177 -16.03 13.93 -7.92
N HIS A 178 -15.60 15.06 -8.46
CA HIS A 178 -15.99 16.38 -7.94
C HIS A 178 -17.46 16.72 -8.14
N MET A 179 -18.18 15.98 -9.01
CA MET A 179 -19.59 16.25 -9.30
C MET A 179 -20.53 15.50 -8.35
N ARG A 180 -20.19 14.24 -8.04
CA ARG A 180 -21.06 13.34 -7.27
C ARG A 180 -20.45 12.91 -5.93
N GLY A 181 -19.21 13.29 -5.68
CA GLY A 181 -18.45 12.85 -4.52
C GLY A 181 -17.90 11.42 -4.64
N GLY A 182 -17.01 11.07 -3.72
CA GLY A 182 -16.32 9.78 -3.72
C GLY A 182 -15.23 9.68 -4.79
N TRP A 183 -14.74 8.46 -5.00
CA TRP A 183 -13.68 8.17 -5.95
C TRP A 183 -14.20 7.32 -7.11
N PHE A 184 -13.56 7.41 -8.26
CA PHE A 184 -13.72 6.45 -9.35
C PHE A 184 -12.88 5.21 -9.03
N ALA A 185 -13.43 4.02 -9.25
CA ALA A 185 -12.77 2.76 -8.90
C ALA A 185 -11.55 2.46 -9.79
N GLU A 186 -11.67 2.79 -11.06
CA GLU A 186 -10.62 2.55 -12.05
C GLU A 186 -10.59 3.64 -13.13
N LEU A 187 -9.43 3.75 -13.77
CA LEU A 187 -9.21 4.63 -14.91
C LEU A 187 -8.77 3.81 -16.12
N ASP A 188 -9.24 4.23 -17.30
CA ASP A 188 -8.77 3.68 -18.57
C ASP A 188 -7.35 4.18 -18.93
N GLN A 189 -6.83 3.74 -20.06
CA GLN A 189 -5.51 4.16 -20.56
C GLN A 189 -5.40 5.66 -20.88
N ASN A 190 -6.51 6.40 -20.96
CA ASN A 190 -6.56 7.84 -21.19
C ASN A 190 -6.85 8.60 -19.90
N LEU A 191 -6.77 7.95 -18.73
CA LEU A 191 -7.08 8.48 -17.41
C LEU A 191 -8.53 8.95 -17.25
N LYS A 192 -9.47 8.34 -17.98
CA LYS A 192 -10.90 8.56 -17.80
C LYS A 192 -11.49 7.49 -16.90
N PRO A 193 -12.51 7.81 -16.10
CA PRO A 193 -13.26 6.83 -15.33
C PRO A 193 -13.72 5.67 -16.22
N ASP A 194 -13.54 4.46 -15.74
CA ASP A 194 -13.87 3.21 -16.41
C ASP A 194 -14.62 2.29 -15.43
N GLU A 195 -15.43 1.37 -15.96
CA GLU A 195 -16.23 0.41 -15.20
C GLU A 195 -16.09 -1.00 -15.77
N THR A 196 -14.92 -1.33 -16.31
CA THR A 196 -14.68 -2.65 -16.91
C THR A 196 -14.44 -3.75 -15.89
N ILE A 197 -14.00 -3.39 -14.68
CA ILE A 197 -13.71 -4.33 -13.58
C ILE A 197 -14.66 -4.07 -12.41
N PHE A 198 -14.86 -2.81 -12.06
CA PHE A 198 -15.68 -2.41 -10.92
C PHE A 198 -16.84 -1.53 -11.39
N GLU A 199 -18.07 -1.97 -11.14
CA GLU A 199 -19.26 -1.19 -11.44
C GLU A 199 -19.49 -0.13 -10.33
N GLY A 200 -19.71 1.10 -10.73
CA GLY A 200 -20.05 2.20 -9.82
C GLY A 200 -18.90 2.71 -8.98
N LYS A 201 -19.21 3.15 -7.75
CA LYS A 201 -18.22 3.68 -6.81
C LYS A 201 -17.60 2.55 -6.00
N PRO A 202 -16.28 2.65 -5.70
CA PRO A 202 -15.64 1.68 -4.83
C PRO A 202 -16.12 1.83 -3.38
N ASP A 203 -15.78 0.82 -2.56
CA ASP A 203 -15.96 0.92 -1.11
C ASP A 203 -15.19 2.12 -0.52
N LEU A 204 -15.52 2.47 0.71
CA LEU A 204 -14.93 3.63 1.39
C LEU A 204 -13.64 3.29 2.15
N TYR A 205 -13.29 2.02 2.28
CA TYR A 205 -12.20 1.57 3.16
C TYR A 205 -10.90 2.34 2.91
N HIS A 206 -10.30 2.19 1.74
CA HIS A 206 -9.02 2.84 1.42
C HIS A 206 -9.13 4.38 1.36
N ALA A 207 -10.16 4.90 0.70
CA ALA A 207 -10.30 6.34 0.46
C ALA A 207 -10.55 7.12 1.76
N VAL A 208 -11.43 6.64 2.64
CA VAL A 208 -11.69 7.28 3.93
C VAL A 208 -10.49 7.16 4.85
N GLN A 209 -9.82 6.01 4.86
CA GLN A 209 -8.62 5.82 5.67
C GLN A 209 -7.49 6.76 5.25
N ALA A 210 -7.24 6.94 3.96
CA ALA A 210 -6.26 7.91 3.47
C ALA A 210 -6.56 9.34 3.94
N CYS A 211 -7.82 9.76 3.91
CA CYS A 211 -8.23 11.06 4.40
C CYS A 211 -8.05 11.20 5.93
N LEU A 212 -8.47 10.20 6.71
CA LEU A 212 -8.36 10.23 8.17
C LEU A 212 -6.91 10.27 8.64
N ILE A 213 -6.05 9.41 8.05
CA ILE A 213 -4.62 9.40 8.36
C ILE A 213 -3.97 10.73 7.99
N SER A 214 -4.31 11.30 6.84
CA SER A 214 -3.80 12.62 6.43
C SER A 214 -4.17 13.73 7.41
N LEU A 215 -5.40 13.74 7.92
CA LEU A 215 -5.84 14.70 8.93
C LEU A 215 -5.13 14.52 10.26
N GLN A 216 -4.97 13.26 10.72
CA GLN A 216 -4.32 12.93 11.99
C GLN A 216 -2.81 13.19 11.96
N SER A 217 -2.15 12.94 10.84
CA SER A 217 -0.71 13.15 10.69
C SER A 217 -0.32 14.63 10.62
N GLY A 218 -1.27 15.53 10.37
CA GLY A 218 -0.98 16.94 10.09
C GLY A 218 -0.21 17.14 8.78
N ALA A 219 -0.15 16.14 7.92
CA ALA A 219 0.50 16.19 6.62
C ALA A 219 -0.17 17.29 5.77
N LYS A 220 0.60 18.34 5.46
CA LYS A 220 0.09 19.46 4.68
C LYS A 220 0.30 19.18 3.20
N ALA A 221 -0.79 18.90 2.48
CA ALA A 221 -0.84 19.17 1.07
C ALA A 221 -1.00 20.69 0.93
N SER A 222 0.09 21.43 0.77
CA SER A 222 -0.02 22.72 0.11
C SER A 222 -0.30 22.43 -1.37
N LEU A 223 -1.56 22.44 -1.71
CA LEU A 223 -2.07 22.37 -3.09
C LEU A 223 -1.62 23.60 -3.87
#